data_752376cd17cfaf7f25645918a9f4759f
#
_entry.id   752376cd17cfaf7f25645918a9f4759f
#
_cell.length_a   1.000
_cell.length_b   1.000
_cell.length_c   1.000
_cell.angle_alpha   90.00
_cell.angle_beta   90.00
_cell.angle_gamma   90.00
#
_symmetry.space_group_name_H-M   'P 1'
#
loop_
_entity.id
_entity.type
_entity.pdbx_description
1 polymer ?
#
loop_
_entity_poly.entity_id
_entity_poly.type
_entity_poly.pdbx_seq_one_letter_code
_entity_poly.pdbx_strand_id
1 'polypeptide(L)'
;NGKIIFYGTSITQGGCASRPGMSYTQILSRMLGIECLNFGFSGNGKGHIEIAETLSNIKNVKMFVLDYEANVTFDRLKATLDNFVKTLRKNYPLVPIIIVSKIQMYVEFHDFYYKKNEKKIRNYQKNYVKKSDDQNLYYVDGSKVLGKTNISEKTVDGCHPTDYGFIS
;
A
#
# COMPACT_ATOMS: atom_id res chain seq x y z
N ASN A 1 17.30 -4.37 -16.17
CA ASN A 1 16.13 -4.97 -15.53
C ASN A 1 16.12 -4.59 -14.05
N GLY A 2 15.05 -4.01 -13.56
CA GLY A 2 14.89 -3.63 -12.15
C GLY A 2 13.62 -4.24 -11.56
N LYS A 3 13.38 -4.01 -10.26
CA LYS A 3 12.26 -4.60 -9.52
C LYS A 3 11.42 -3.53 -8.85
N ILE A 4 10.12 -3.75 -8.75
CA ILE A 4 9.23 -2.97 -7.90
C ILE A 4 8.97 -3.78 -6.63
N ILE A 5 9.19 -3.18 -5.47
CA ILE A 5 8.95 -3.80 -4.17
C ILE A 5 7.61 -3.31 -3.62
N PHE A 6 6.68 -4.22 -3.37
CA PHE A 6 5.42 -3.93 -2.68
C PHE A 6 5.49 -4.44 -1.25
N TYR A 7 5.34 -3.56 -0.29
CA TYR A 7 5.20 -3.91 1.12
C TYR A 7 3.81 -3.53 1.62
N GLY A 8 3.09 -4.49 2.21
CA GLY A 8 1.74 -4.20 2.67
C GLY A 8 1.07 -5.33 3.45
N THR A 9 -0.22 -5.45 3.26
CA THR A 9 -1.15 -6.25 4.06
C THR A 9 -1.61 -7.51 3.34
N SER A 10 -2.73 -8.10 3.80
CA SER A 10 -3.46 -9.17 3.10
C SER A 10 -3.90 -8.73 1.69
N ILE A 11 -4.24 -7.45 1.51
CA ILE A 11 -4.63 -6.90 0.21
C ILE A 11 -3.43 -6.96 -0.74
N THR A 12 -2.26 -6.50 -0.31
CA THR A 12 -1.03 -6.58 -1.09
C THR A 12 -0.64 -8.02 -1.38
N GLN A 13 -0.77 -8.91 -0.39
CA GLN A 13 -0.53 -10.36 -0.56
C GLN A 13 -1.42 -10.98 -1.63
N GLY A 14 -2.61 -10.43 -1.86
CA GLY A 14 -3.61 -10.94 -2.79
C GLY A 14 -4.64 -11.83 -2.09
N GLY A 15 -4.92 -11.54 -0.81
CA GLY A 15 -6.00 -12.20 -0.07
C GLY A 15 -7.33 -12.06 -0.80
N CYS A 16 -8.06 -13.15 -0.98
CA CYS A 16 -9.29 -13.28 -1.76
C CYS A 16 -9.14 -13.18 -3.30
N ALA A 17 -7.91 -13.06 -3.83
CA ALA A 17 -7.68 -13.33 -5.26
C ALA A 17 -7.92 -14.82 -5.55
N SER A 18 -8.53 -15.13 -6.71
CA SER A 18 -8.81 -16.52 -7.10
C SER A 18 -7.54 -17.37 -7.28
N ARG A 19 -6.43 -16.73 -7.56
CA ARG A 19 -5.11 -17.33 -7.75
C ARG A 19 -3.99 -16.28 -7.57
N PRO A 20 -2.75 -16.67 -7.26
CA PRO A 20 -1.65 -15.72 -7.02
C PRO A 20 -1.45 -14.68 -8.11
N GLY A 21 -1.62 -15.06 -9.38
CA GLY A 21 -1.50 -14.16 -10.52
C GLY A 21 -2.57 -13.06 -10.61
N MET A 22 -3.60 -13.10 -9.76
CA MET A 22 -4.67 -12.09 -9.73
C MET A 22 -4.50 -11.07 -8.60
N SER A 23 -3.46 -11.15 -7.77
CA SER A 23 -3.09 -10.03 -6.92
C SER A 23 -2.70 -8.81 -7.75
N TYR A 24 -3.02 -7.60 -7.28
CA TYR A 24 -2.70 -6.37 -8.04
C TYR A 24 -1.20 -6.24 -8.35
N THR A 25 -0.34 -6.72 -7.47
CA THR A 25 1.10 -6.71 -7.67
C THR A 25 1.53 -7.54 -8.88
N GLN A 26 0.92 -8.72 -9.07
CA GLN A 26 1.20 -9.59 -10.21
C GLN A 26 0.49 -9.13 -11.50
N ILE A 27 -0.66 -8.47 -11.38
CA ILE A 27 -1.31 -7.80 -12.52
C ILE A 27 -0.41 -6.68 -13.02
N LEU A 28 0.08 -5.81 -12.14
CA LEU A 28 1.00 -4.72 -12.48
C LEU A 28 2.31 -5.25 -13.06
N SER A 29 2.85 -6.35 -12.54
CA SER A 29 4.06 -6.99 -13.08
C SER A 29 3.89 -7.35 -14.56
N ARG A 30 2.77 -7.96 -14.92
CA ARG A 30 2.46 -8.31 -16.32
C ARG A 30 2.20 -7.09 -17.20
N MET A 31 1.47 -6.10 -16.69
CA MET A 31 1.14 -4.88 -17.44
C MET A 31 2.37 -4.03 -17.74
N LEU A 32 3.30 -3.95 -16.80
CA LEU A 32 4.49 -3.11 -16.90
C LEU A 32 5.70 -3.85 -17.50
N GLY A 33 5.63 -5.18 -17.62
CA GLY A 33 6.77 -5.99 -18.05
C GLY A 33 7.97 -5.90 -17.09
N ILE A 34 7.72 -5.67 -15.79
CA ILE A 34 8.75 -5.52 -14.75
C ILE A 34 8.49 -6.49 -13.59
N GLU A 35 9.56 -7.03 -13.00
CA GLU A 35 9.45 -7.90 -11.83
C GLU A 35 8.88 -7.13 -10.64
N CYS A 36 7.75 -7.60 -10.09
CA CYS A 36 7.15 -7.09 -8.87
C CYS A 36 7.33 -8.11 -7.73
N LEU A 37 8.07 -7.73 -6.70
CA LEU A 37 8.24 -8.54 -5.50
C LEU A 37 7.16 -8.18 -4.49
N ASN A 38 6.39 -9.17 -4.08
CA ASN A 38 5.26 -9.01 -3.18
C ASN A 38 5.65 -9.39 -1.75
N PHE A 39 5.74 -8.38 -0.89
CA PHE A 39 5.92 -8.49 0.56
C PHE A 39 4.64 -8.08 1.30
N GLY A 40 3.51 -8.66 0.90
CA GLY A 40 2.24 -8.56 1.60
C GLY A 40 2.19 -9.54 2.77
N PHE A 41 1.88 -9.04 3.97
CA PHE A 41 1.79 -9.84 5.19
C PHE A 41 0.41 -9.66 5.82
N SER A 42 -0.47 -10.66 5.63
CA SER A 42 -1.83 -10.65 6.15
C SER A 42 -1.85 -10.42 7.66
N GLY A 43 -2.57 -9.38 8.12
CA GLY A 43 -2.66 -9.01 9.53
C GLY A 43 -1.34 -8.50 10.15
N ASN A 44 -0.20 -8.60 9.46
CA ASN A 44 1.13 -8.32 10.04
C ASN A 44 2.02 -7.34 9.25
N GLY A 45 1.55 -6.78 8.16
CA GLY A 45 2.19 -5.63 7.52
C GLY A 45 1.98 -4.37 8.36
N LYS A 46 2.83 -4.11 9.36
CA LYS A 46 2.64 -3.09 10.39
C LYS A 46 3.77 -2.07 10.52
N GLY A 47 4.58 -1.94 9.47
CA GLY A 47 5.67 -0.98 9.45
C GLY A 47 6.84 -1.35 10.37
N HIS A 48 7.13 -2.65 10.54
CA HIS A 48 8.28 -3.11 11.33
C HIS A 48 9.59 -2.70 10.67
N ILE A 49 10.50 -2.14 11.46
CA ILE A 49 11.75 -1.58 10.96
C ILE A 49 12.66 -2.66 10.36
N GLU A 50 12.61 -3.87 10.89
CA GLU A 50 13.40 -5.03 10.43
C GLU A 50 13.02 -5.40 8.98
N ILE A 51 11.76 -5.19 8.62
CA ILE A 51 11.32 -5.37 7.23
C ILE A 51 11.89 -4.26 6.34
N ALA A 52 11.86 -3.00 6.77
CA ALA A 52 12.47 -1.92 6.00
C ALA A 52 13.97 -2.14 5.77
N GLU A 53 14.68 -2.62 6.79
CA GLU A 53 16.10 -3.00 6.70
C GLU A 53 16.30 -4.13 5.68
N THR A 54 15.48 -5.17 5.75
CA THR A 54 15.51 -6.29 4.80
C THR A 54 15.27 -5.81 3.36
N LEU A 55 14.22 -5.02 3.16
CA LEU A 55 13.86 -4.48 1.83
C LEU A 55 14.95 -3.55 1.29
N SER A 56 15.60 -2.78 2.15
CA SER A 56 16.68 -1.88 1.75
C SER A 56 17.93 -2.60 1.23
N ASN A 57 18.09 -3.89 1.51
CA ASN A 57 19.21 -4.72 1.04
C ASN A 57 18.95 -5.42 -0.30
N ILE A 58 17.71 -5.44 -0.79
CA ILE A 58 17.36 -6.01 -2.10
C ILE A 58 18.02 -5.17 -3.20
N LYS A 59 18.69 -5.81 -4.16
CA LYS A 59 19.39 -5.11 -5.24
C LYS A 59 18.50 -4.82 -6.44
N ASN A 60 18.88 -3.80 -7.22
CA ASN A 60 18.22 -3.40 -8.47
C ASN A 60 16.76 -2.95 -8.29
N VAL A 61 16.44 -2.29 -7.18
CA VAL A 61 15.11 -1.73 -6.94
C VAL A 61 14.91 -0.47 -7.78
N LYS A 62 13.77 -0.38 -8.44
CA LYS A 62 13.32 0.77 -9.24
C LYS A 62 12.24 1.58 -8.54
N MET A 63 11.51 0.98 -7.61
CA MET A 63 10.42 1.62 -6.88
C MET A 63 10.07 0.81 -5.62
N PHE A 64 9.68 1.51 -4.57
CA PHE A 64 9.00 0.94 -3.41
C PHE A 64 7.55 1.41 -3.36
N VAL A 65 6.64 0.50 -3.03
CA VAL A 65 5.22 0.80 -2.78
C VAL A 65 4.89 0.35 -1.36
N LEU A 66 4.47 1.29 -0.52
CA LEU A 66 4.15 1.05 0.89
C LEU A 66 2.63 1.14 1.08
N ASP A 67 1.99 -0.02 1.25
CA ASP A 67 0.53 -0.20 1.33
C ASP A 67 0.16 -0.96 2.62
N TYR A 68 0.59 -0.46 3.79
CA TYR A 68 0.40 -1.18 5.06
C TYR A 68 -0.61 -0.53 6.02
N GLU A 69 -1.25 0.57 5.63
CA GLU A 69 -2.22 1.30 6.48
C GLU A 69 -3.34 0.40 7.01
N ALA A 70 -3.83 -0.55 6.20
CA ALA A 70 -4.98 -1.37 6.58
C ALA A 70 -4.75 -2.25 7.83
N ASN A 71 -3.51 -2.49 8.22
CA ASN A 71 -3.15 -3.32 9.39
C ASN A 71 -2.73 -2.50 10.62
N VAL A 72 -2.81 -1.16 10.57
CA VAL A 72 -2.29 -0.32 11.65
C VAL A 72 -3.31 0.71 12.14
N THR A 73 -3.20 1.08 13.40
CA THR A 73 -3.86 2.26 13.96
C THR A 73 -3.15 3.53 13.49
N PHE A 74 -3.83 4.67 13.63
CA PHE A 74 -3.23 5.98 13.33
C PHE A 74 -1.92 6.22 14.10
N ASP A 75 -1.88 5.88 15.38
CA ASP A 75 -0.69 6.08 16.21
C ASP A 75 0.47 5.18 15.77
N ARG A 76 0.18 3.93 15.41
CA ARG A 76 1.19 3.02 14.87
C ARG A 76 1.74 3.52 13.53
N LEU A 77 0.87 4.00 12.63
CA LEU A 77 1.30 4.57 11.36
C LEU A 77 2.24 5.77 11.57
N LYS A 78 1.86 6.70 12.47
CA LYS A 78 2.70 7.84 12.84
C LYS A 78 4.07 7.43 13.38
N ALA A 79 4.10 6.40 14.21
CA ALA A 79 5.33 5.93 14.84
C ALA A 79 6.28 5.21 13.85
N THR A 80 5.75 4.67 12.75
CA THR A 80 6.54 3.78 11.87
C THR A 80 6.88 4.38 10.52
N LEU A 81 6.00 5.19 9.93
CA LEU A 81 6.11 5.61 8.53
C LEU A 81 7.41 6.34 8.22
N ASP A 82 7.76 7.34 9.03
CA ASP A 82 8.97 8.14 8.81
C ASP A 82 10.25 7.31 8.92
N ASN A 83 10.33 6.47 9.96
CA ASN A 83 11.49 5.59 10.16
C ASN A 83 11.62 4.55 9.04
N PHE A 84 10.49 4.02 8.56
CA PHE A 84 10.48 3.07 7.44
C PHE A 84 11.03 3.72 6.16
N VAL A 85 10.52 4.90 5.80
CA VAL A 85 10.98 5.66 4.64
C VAL A 85 12.46 6.03 4.76
N LYS A 86 12.89 6.55 5.91
CA LYS A 86 14.29 6.91 6.17
C LYS A 86 15.23 5.70 6.06
N THR A 87 14.78 4.53 6.49
CA THR A 87 15.57 3.30 6.38
C THR A 87 15.77 2.89 4.92
N LEU A 88 14.73 2.94 4.10
CA LEU A 88 14.87 2.71 2.65
C LEU A 88 15.80 3.74 2.00
N ARG A 89 15.73 5.00 2.40
CA ARG A 89 16.56 6.10 1.85
C ARG A 89 18.06 5.93 2.13
N LYS A 90 18.45 5.20 3.16
CA LYS A 90 19.89 4.93 3.42
C LYS A 90 20.59 4.27 2.23
N ASN A 91 19.93 3.31 1.59
CA ASN A 91 20.48 2.58 0.45
C ASN A 91 19.91 3.03 -0.90
N TYR A 92 18.76 3.70 -0.89
CA TYR A 92 18.02 4.13 -2.08
C TYR A 92 17.62 5.61 -2.01
N PRO A 93 18.59 6.54 -2.06
CA PRO A 93 18.33 7.98 -1.85
C PRO A 93 17.42 8.60 -2.92
N LEU A 94 17.40 8.07 -4.15
CA LEU A 94 16.69 8.65 -5.30
C LEU A 94 15.58 7.74 -5.87
N VAL A 95 15.45 6.51 -5.40
CA VAL A 95 14.44 5.59 -5.91
C VAL A 95 13.03 6.06 -5.49
N PRO A 96 12.05 6.11 -6.39
CA PRO A 96 10.68 6.46 -6.04
C PRO A 96 10.11 5.60 -4.91
N ILE A 97 9.50 6.24 -3.92
CA ILE A 97 8.71 5.58 -2.88
C ILE A 97 7.28 6.10 -3.00
N ILE A 98 6.33 5.19 -3.20
CA ILE A 98 4.90 5.48 -3.24
C ILE A 98 4.27 5.03 -1.93
N ILE A 99 3.65 5.96 -1.21
CA ILE A 99 2.81 5.67 -0.06
C ILE A 99 1.37 5.55 -0.57
N VAL A 100 0.77 4.37 -0.38
CA VAL A 100 -0.62 4.10 -0.75
C VAL A 100 -1.45 4.07 0.51
N SER A 101 -2.48 4.91 0.58
CA SER A 101 -3.44 4.81 1.68
C SER A 101 -4.42 3.66 1.46
N LYS A 102 -5.03 3.20 2.55
CA LYS A 102 -6.01 2.12 2.53
C LYS A 102 -7.15 2.40 1.53
N ILE A 103 -7.56 1.37 0.79
CA ILE A 103 -8.74 1.40 -0.07
C ILE A 103 -9.99 1.81 0.72
N GLN A 104 -11.01 2.31 0.04
CA GLN A 104 -12.29 2.57 0.68
C GLN A 104 -12.95 1.25 1.08
N MET A 105 -13.22 1.10 2.37
CA MET A 105 -13.91 -0.08 2.90
C MET A 105 -15.42 0.13 2.93
N TYR A 106 -16.18 -0.95 2.80
CA TYR A 106 -17.64 -0.90 2.80
C TYR A 106 -18.23 -0.24 4.06
N VAL A 107 -17.62 -0.45 5.22
CA VAL A 107 -18.02 0.18 6.49
C VAL A 107 -18.02 1.71 6.44
N GLU A 108 -17.20 2.32 5.60
CA GLU A 108 -17.14 3.79 5.44
C GLU A 108 -18.43 4.39 4.84
N PHE A 109 -19.30 3.57 4.23
CA PHE A 109 -20.59 4.04 3.70
C PHE A 109 -21.68 4.13 4.78
N HIS A 110 -21.52 3.40 5.89
CA HIS A 110 -22.52 3.26 6.92
C HIS A 110 -22.11 3.84 8.26
N ASP A 111 -20.81 3.92 8.55
CA ASP A 111 -20.25 4.44 9.79
C ASP A 111 -19.53 5.78 9.56
N PHE A 112 -20.19 6.86 10.02
CA PHE A 112 -19.64 8.21 9.93
C PHE A 112 -18.35 8.39 10.74
N TYR A 113 -18.27 7.80 11.94
CA TYR A 113 -17.09 7.92 12.80
C TYR A 113 -15.90 7.17 12.21
N TYR A 114 -16.15 5.98 11.70
CA TYR A 114 -15.13 5.21 10.99
C TYR A 114 -14.61 5.99 9.78
N LYS A 115 -15.49 6.46 8.91
CA LYS A 115 -15.14 7.29 7.74
C LYS A 115 -14.33 8.53 8.10
N LYS A 116 -14.71 9.23 9.19
CA LYS A 116 -13.99 10.41 9.68
C LYS A 116 -12.57 10.06 10.13
N ASN A 117 -12.40 8.94 10.82
CA ASN A 117 -11.09 8.45 11.25
C ASN A 117 -10.21 8.10 10.03
N GLU A 118 -10.75 7.36 9.05
CA GLU A 118 -10.02 7.00 7.83
C GLU A 118 -9.58 8.23 7.04
N LYS A 119 -10.44 9.22 6.91
CA LYS A 119 -10.09 10.51 6.28
C LYS A 119 -8.94 11.20 7.00
N LYS A 120 -8.89 11.15 8.35
CA LYS A 120 -7.78 11.69 9.15
C LYS A 120 -6.46 10.96 8.83
N ILE A 121 -6.49 9.64 8.72
CA ILE A 121 -5.30 8.83 8.44
C ILE A 121 -4.78 9.10 7.02
N ARG A 122 -5.66 9.09 6.02
CA ARG A 122 -5.31 9.43 4.63
C ARG A 122 -4.72 10.84 4.51
N ASN A 123 -5.32 11.82 5.20
CA ASN A 123 -4.81 13.19 5.22
C ASN A 123 -3.42 13.28 5.87
N TYR A 124 -3.15 12.48 6.89
CA TYR A 124 -1.82 12.41 7.50
C TYR A 124 -0.78 11.94 6.48
N GLN A 125 -1.00 10.84 5.78
CA GLN A 125 -0.08 10.33 4.77
C GLN A 125 0.12 11.31 3.62
N LYS A 126 -0.97 11.89 3.12
CA LYS A 126 -0.90 12.94 2.08
C LYS A 126 -0.07 14.13 2.52
N ASN A 127 -0.27 14.60 3.76
CA ASN A 127 0.47 15.74 4.30
C ASN A 127 1.93 15.38 4.62
N TYR A 128 2.21 14.15 5.02
CA TYR A 128 3.57 13.65 5.20
C TYR A 128 4.37 13.78 3.90
N VAL A 129 3.81 13.29 2.79
CA VAL A 129 4.44 13.43 1.47
C VAL A 129 4.54 14.90 1.04
N LYS A 130 3.46 15.67 1.16
CA LYS A 130 3.43 17.09 0.73
C LYS A 130 4.45 17.97 1.47
N LYS A 131 4.73 17.68 2.74
CA LYS A 131 5.65 18.45 3.59
C LYS A 131 7.09 17.94 3.53
N SER A 132 7.33 16.85 2.84
CA SER A 132 8.65 16.28 2.66
C SER A 132 9.43 17.08 1.61
N ASP A 133 10.72 17.29 1.84
CA ASP A 133 11.66 17.81 0.84
C ASP A 133 12.11 16.71 -0.15
N ASP A 134 11.70 15.47 0.06
CA ASP A 134 12.02 14.34 -0.79
C ASP A 134 11.18 14.36 -2.08
N GLN A 135 11.80 14.77 -3.18
CA GLN A 135 11.14 14.88 -4.50
C GLN A 135 10.78 13.52 -5.12
N ASN A 136 11.26 12.41 -4.56
CA ASN A 136 10.97 11.05 -5.00
C ASN A 136 10.00 10.31 -4.06
N LEU A 137 9.26 11.05 -3.25
CA LEU A 137 8.21 10.53 -2.39
C LEU A 137 6.84 10.90 -2.95
N TYR A 138 5.97 9.92 -3.14
CA TYR A 138 4.67 10.09 -3.79
C TYR A 138 3.55 9.54 -2.92
N TYR A 139 2.33 10.04 -3.12
CA TYR A 139 1.12 9.59 -2.43
C TYR A 139 0.05 9.16 -3.42
N VAL A 140 -0.53 8.00 -3.19
CA VAL A 140 -1.72 7.50 -3.89
C VAL A 140 -2.87 7.38 -2.90
N ASP A 141 -3.99 8.02 -3.22
CA ASP A 141 -5.22 7.94 -2.44
C ASP A 141 -5.94 6.61 -2.72
N GLY A 142 -5.70 5.63 -1.87
CA GLY A 142 -6.29 4.29 -1.99
C GLY A 142 -7.82 4.29 -1.97
N SER A 143 -8.46 5.30 -1.35
CA SER A 143 -9.93 5.40 -1.37
C SER A 143 -10.53 5.60 -2.76
N LYS A 144 -9.72 5.84 -3.77
CA LYS A 144 -10.16 6.08 -5.15
C LYS A 144 -9.88 4.91 -6.09
N VAL A 145 -9.04 3.95 -5.69
CA VAL A 145 -8.55 2.91 -6.61
C VAL A 145 -9.65 1.93 -7.03
N LEU A 146 -10.64 1.66 -6.18
CA LEU A 146 -11.78 0.82 -6.54
C LEU A 146 -12.86 1.56 -7.34
N GLY A 147 -12.68 2.87 -7.60
CA GLY A 147 -13.70 3.69 -8.25
C GLY A 147 -14.91 3.95 -7.36
N LYS A 148 -16.03 4.38 -7.96
CA LYS A 148 -17.24 4.77 -7.23
C LYS A 148 -18.42 3.84 -7.46
N THR A 149 -18.33 2.93 -8.42
CA THR A 149 -19.43 2.04 -8.83
C THR A 149 -19.09 0.60 -8.54
N ASN A 150 -20.12 -0.20 -8.27
CA ASN A 150 -20.02 -1.66 -8.08
C ASN A 150 -19.02 -2.07 -7.00
N ILE A 151 -18.93 -1.31 -5.91
CA ILE A 151 -17.96 -1.59 -4.84
C ILE A 151 -18.30 -2.91 -4.12
N SER A 152 -19.58 -3.28 -4.05
CA SER A 152 -20.04 -4.55 -3.51
C SER A 152 -19.46 -5.77 -4.25
N GLU A 153 -19.32 -5.68 -5.57
CA GLU A 153 -18.76 -6.75 -6.40
C GLU A 153 -17.22 -6.77 -6.40
N LYS A 154 -16.62 -5.66 -5.98
CA LYS A 154 -15.16 -5.48 -5.95
C LYS A 154 -14.49 -6.01 -4.70
N THR A 155 -15.25 -6.33 -3.65
CA THR A 155 -14.73 -6.88 -2.41
C THR A 155 -15.54 -8.11 -1.97
N VAL A 156 -14.88 -9.06 -1.30
CA VAL A 156 -15.53 -10.28 -0.79
C VAL A 156 -16.27 -10.00 0.52
N ASP A 157 -15.66 -9.19 1.39
CA ASP A 157 -16.09 -8.94 2.77
C ASP A 157 -16.19 -7.44 3.10
N GLY A 158 -16.21 -6.60 2.07
CA GLY A 158 -16.19 -5.15 2.22
C GLY A 158 -14.78 -4.55 2.44
N CYS A 159 -13.74 -5.40 2.43
CA CYS A 159 -12.34 -5.02 2.65
C CYS A 159 -11.40 -5.64 1.60
N HIS A 160 -11.42 -6.97 1.45
CA HIS A 160 -10.50 -7.69 0.57
C HIS A 160 -11.04 -7.73 -0.86
N PRO A 161 -10.26 -7.24 -1.85
CA PRO A 161 -10.71 -7.22 -3.24
C PRO A 161 -10.93 -8.61 -3.84
N THR A 162 -11.95 -8.73 -4.68
CA THR A 162 -12.12 -9.82 -5.64
C THR A 162 -11.14 -9.66 -6.81
N ASP A 163 -11.08 -10.64 -7.72
CA ASP A 163 -10.34 -10.47 -8.99
C ASP A 163 -10.78 -9.20 -9.73
N TYR A 164 -12.09 -8.92 -9.74
CA TYR A 164 -12.63 -7.69 -10.34
C TYR A 164 -12.14 -6.44 -9.62
N GLY A 165 -12.08 -6.46 -8.30
CA GLY A 165 -11.53 -5.36 -7.51
C GLY A 165 -10.03 -5.14 -7.77
N PHE A 166 -9.24 -6.20 -7.92
CA PHE A 166 -7.81 -6.10 -8.21
C PHE A 166 -7.48 -5.59 -9.63
N ILE A 167 -8.39 -5.76 -10.58
CA ILE A 167 -8.22 -5.28 -11.98
C ILE A 167 -8.70 -3.83 -12.13
N SER A 168 -9.65 -3.39 -11.29
CA SER A 168 -10.28 -2.06 -11.40
C SER A 168 -9.37 -0.90 -10.90
#